data_17608c6f56171285d9d00752ac7c471e
#
_entry.id   17608c6f56171285d9d00752ac7c471e
#
_cell.length_a   1.000
_cell.length_b   1.000
_cell.length_c   1.000
_cell.angle_alpha   90.00
_cell.angle_beta   90.00
_cell.angle_gamma   90.00
#
_symmetry.space_group_name_H-M   'P 1'
#
loop_
_entity.id
_entity.type
_entity.pdbx_description
1 polymer ?
#
loop_
_entity_poly.entity_id
_entity_poly.type
_entity_poly.pdbx_seq_one_letter_code
_entity_poly.pdbx_strand_id
1 'polypeptide(L)'
;MTPNLDPPFAPRRPLGRTGFAATALGIGDLADRSVPLETCVATARRALDAGLNVIDTAPNYEDGYSEEIVGAAVRGRPRESVFVISKVDHLERPVGPQIDGSLARMGLEHADLFVFHNLSDPAVFDRLTHPGGGFDQLADAVRAGRCRFRGISSHHPDVL
;
A
#
# COMPACT_ATOMS: atom_id res chain seq x y z
N MET A 1 38.97 5.72 10.55
CA MET A 1 37.93 4.67 10.53
C MET A 1 36.59 5.39 10.59
N THR A 2 35.90 5.54 9.49
CA THR A 2 34.51 6.00 9.46
C THR A 2 33.66 4.91 10.10
N PRO A 3 32.80 5.21 11.10
CA PRO A 3 31.88 4.23 11.64
C PRO A 3 30.99 3.77 10.49
N ASN A 4 30.98 2.46 10.24
CA ASN A 4 30.03 1.82 9.34
C ASN A 4 28.66 1.91 10.04
N LEU A 5 27.95 3.01 9.83
CA LEU A 5 26.58 3.16 10.32
C LEU A 5 25.71 2.34 9.36
N ASP A 6 25.46 1.09 9.72
CA ASP A 6 24.36 0.33 9.12
C ASP A 6 23.12 1.23 9.12
N PRO A 7 22.34 1.23 8.02
CA PRO A 7 21.12 2.03 7.98
C PRO A 7 20.28 1.73 9.22
N PRO A 8 19.68 2.73 9.88
CA PRO A 8 19.01 2.58 11.19
C PRO A 8 17.91 1.52 11.22
N PHE A 9 17.50 0.99 10.07
CA PHE A 9 16.46 -0.04 9.92
C PHE A 9 16.98 -1.34 9.31
N ALA A 10 18.26 -1.62 9.43
CA ALA A 10 18.85 -2.92 9.14
C ALA A 10 18.68 -3.89 10.35
N PRO A 11 18.62 -5.23 10.14
CA PRO A 11 18.61 -5.89 8.84
C PRO A 11 17.22 -5.90 8.18
N ARG A 12 17.19 -5.82 6.84
CA ARG A 12 15.96 -6.07 6.06
C ARG A 12 15.64 -7.57 6.06
N ARG A 13 14.36 -7.89 5.95
CA ARG A 13 13.86 -9.26 5.94
C ARG A 13 13.05 -9.53 4.67
N PRO A 14 13.06 -10.73 4.11
CA PRO A 14 12.18 -11.10 3.01
C PRO A 14 10.71 -10.87 3.43
N LEU A 15 9.96 -10.11 2.65
CA LEU A 15 8.52 -9.93 2.84
C LEU A 15 7.77 -11.11 2.23
N GLY A 16 7.64 -12.19 2.99
CA GLY A 16 7.03 -13.42 2.52
C GLY A 16 7.65 -13.92 1.20
N ARG A 17 6.79 -14.22 0.23
CA ARG A 17 7.19 -14.70 -1.11
C ARG A 17 7.26 -13.59 -2.16
N THR A 18 7.25 -12.33 -1.76
CA THR A 18 7.23 -11.19 -2.70
C THR A 18 8.57 -10.95 -3.39
N GLY A 19 9.65 -11.51 -2.88
CA GLY A 19 11.02 -11.22 -3.33
C GLY A 19 11.54 -9.85 -2.87
N PHE A 20 10.75 -9.07 -2.11
CA PHE A 20 11.15 -7.78 -1.59
C PHE A 20 11.81 -7.92 -0.21
N ALA A 21 12.94 -7.24 -0.02
CA ALA A 21 13.63 -7.17 1.27
C ALA A 21 13.14 -5.93 2.04
N ALA A 22 12.16 -6.13 2.92
CA ALA A 22 11.49 -5.08 3.68
C ALA A 22 12.23 -4.72 4.97
N THR A 23 12.12 -3.46 5.38
CA THR A 23 12.45 -3.04 6.75
C THR A 23 11.44 -3.60 7.74
N ALA A 24 11.86 -3.81 9.00
CA ALA A 24 10.97 -4.33 10.05
C ALA A 24 9.84 -3.34 10.42
N LEU A 25 10.06 -2.06 10.16
CA LEU A 25 9.07 -0.99 10.29
C LEU A 25 8.67 -0.48 8.92
N GLY A 26 7.42 -0.06 8.76
CA GLY A 26 6.89 0.65 7.60
C GLY A 26 6.30 1.99 8.01
N ILE A 27 5.94 2.78 7.02
CA ILE A 27 5.22 4.04 7.18
C ILE A 27 3.74 3.71 6.95
N GLY A 28 2.89 4.07 7.92
CA GLY A 28 1.44 4.00 7.77
C GLY A 28 0.85 5.33 7.30
N ASP A 29 -0.39 5.57 7.70
CA ASP A 29 -1.08 6.82 7.39
C ASP A 29 -0.40 8.01 8.06
N LEU A 30 0.01 8.98 7.25
CA LEU A 30 0.57 10.27 7.69
C LEU A 30 -0.34 11.44 7.29
N ALA A 31 -1.57 11.15 6.86
CA ALA A 31 -2.48 12.17 6.38
C ALA A 31 -3.07 12.97 7.54
N ASP A 32 -2.94 14.28 7.43
CA ASP A 32 -3.60 15.26 8.28
C ASP A 32 -3.88 16.49 7.42
N ARG A 33 -5.14 16.72 7.07
CA ARG A 33 -5.53 17.86 6.22
C ARG A 33 -5.34 19.22 6.89
N SER A 34 -5.12 19.25 8.19
CA SER A 34 -4.75 20.49 8.89
C SER A 34 -3.28 20.87 8.68
N VAL A 35 -2.48 19.93 8.15
CA VAL A 35 -1.05 20.10 7.88
C VAL A 35 -0.85 20.25 6.37
N PRO A 36 -0.06 21.23 5.90
CA PRO A 36 0.25 21.37 4.48
C PRO A 36 0.84 20.11 3.86
N LEU A 37 0.42 19.80 2.63
CA LEU A 37 0.85 18.60 1.88
C LEU A 37 2.37 18.44 1.86
N GLU A 38 3.08 19.53 1.60
CA GLU A 38 4.55 19.51 1.54
C GLU A 38 5.18 19.08 2.87
N THR A 39 4.57 19.38 4.01
CA THR A 39 5.05 18.97 5.33
C THR A 39 4.85 17.48 5.55
N CYS A 40 3.67 16.94 5.19
CA CYS A 40 3.39 15.52 5.24
C CYS A 40 4.33 14.74 4.31
N VAL A 41 4.50 15.22 3.08
CA VAL A 41 5.43 14.65 2.08
C VAL A 41 6.87 14.69 2.57
N ALA A 42 7.32 15.79 3.17
CA ALA A 42 8.67 15.90 3.74
C ALA A 42 8.89 14.89 4.87
N THR A 43 7.89 14.66 5.70
CA THR A 43 7.94 13.64 6.76
C THR A 43 8.07 12.22 6.18
N ALA A 44 7.25 11.87 5.18
CA ALA A 44 7.34 10.58 4.49
C ALA A 44 8.71 10.41 3.80
N ARG A 45 9.19 11.44 3.10
CA ARG A 45 10.51 11.41 2.45
C ARG A 45 11.64 11.20 3.45
N ARG A 46 11.59 11.89 4.60
CA ARG A 46 12.60 11.75 5.65
C ARG A 46 12.66 10.30 6.19
N ALA A 47 11.51 9.64 6.33
CA ALA A 47 11.46 8.24 6.75
C ALA A 47 12.07 7.31 5.68
N LEU A 48 11.76 7.55 4.39
CA LEU A 48 12.37 6.81 3.28
C LEU A 48 13.88 7.06 3.18
N ASP A 49 14.34 8.30 3.40
CA ASP A 49 15.77 8.65 3.40
C ASP A 49 16.51 8.02 4.58
N ALA A 50 15.81 7.82 5.70
CA ALA A 50 16.35 7.07 6.84
C ALA A 50 16.43 5.56 6.60
N GLY A 51 15.90 5.06 5.46
CA GLY A 51 16.03 3.67 5.02
C GLY A 51 14.78 2.82 5.16
N LEU A 52 13.65 3.36 5.66
CA LEU A 52 12.36 2.67 5.57
C LEU A 52 11.99 2.46 4.11
N ASN A 53 11.36 1.33 3.79
CA ASN A 53 11.05 1.00 2.41
C ASN A 53 9.69 0.31 2.21
N VAL A 54 8.80 0.39 3.21
CA VAL A 54 7.41 -0.05 3.11
C VAL A 54 6.51 1.12 3.45
N ILE A 55 5.55 1.41 2.59
CA ILE A 55 4.51 2.43 2.82
C ILE A 55 3.13 1.78 2.65
N ASP A 56 2.25 2.02 3.63
CA ASP A 56 0.87 1.60 3.62
C ASP A 56 -0.06 2.82 3.58
N THR A 57 -1.03 2.81 2.67
CA THR A 57 -2.03 3.86 2.50
C THR A 57 -3.40 3.28 2.16
N ALA A 58 -4.42 4.12 2.05
CA ALA A 58 -5.76 3.75 1.61
C ALA A 58 -6.50 4.96 1.01
N PRO A 59 -7.49 4.72 0.10
CA PRO A 59 -8.28 5.80 -0.46
C PRO A 59 -9.17 6.51 0.57
N ASN A 60 -9.59 5.85 1.66
CA ASN A 60 -10.39 6.48 2.72
C ASN A 60 -9.55 7.21 3.80
N TYR A 61 -8.23 7.15 3.71
CA TYR A 61 -7.39 7.92 4.62
C TYR A 61 -7.40 9.39 4.20
N GLU A 62 -8.15 10.21 4.96
CA GLU A 62 -8.37 11.62 4.66
C GLU A 62 -8.82 11.86 3.20
N ASP A 63 -9.79 11.05 2.72
CA ASP A 63 -10.34 11.14 1.36
C ASP A 63 -9.28 11.16 0.25
N GLY A 64 -8.33 10.23 0.31
CA GLY A 64 -7.25 10.08 -0.66
C GLY A 64 -6.02 10.95 -0.42
N TYR A 65 -6.05 11.83 0.58
CA TYR A 65 -4.90 12.70 0.89
C TYR A 65 -3.65 11.90 1.26
N SER A 66 -3.82 10.77 1.96
CA SER A 66 -2.72 9.84 2.24
C SER A 66 -2.08 9.30 0.95
N GLU A 67 -2.89 8.95 -0.06
CA GLU A 67 -2.38 8.48 -1.36
C GLU A 67 -1.64 9.59 -2.13
N GLU A 68 -2.09 10.84 -2.06
CA GLU A 68 -1.38 12.00 -2.63
C GLU A 68 -0.01 12.20 -1.97
N ILE A 69 0.06 12.07 -0.64
CA ILE A 69 1.32 12.15 0.12
C ILE A 69 2.28 11.04 -0.32
N VAL A 70 1.79 9.79 -0.42
CA VAL A 70 2.59 8.63 -0.84
C VAL A 70 3.13 8.85 -2.25
N GLY A 71 2.28 9.20 -3.20
CA GLY A 71 2.68 9.47 -4.58
C GLY A 71 3.75 10.55 -4.69
N ALA A 72 3.57 11.66 -3.97
CA ALA A 72 4.55 12.72 -3.94
C ALA A 72 5.86 12.30 -3.25
N ALA A 73 5.79 11.49 -2.19
CA ALA A 73 6.96 11.06 -1.44
C ALA A 73 7.85 10.09 -2.24
N VAL A 74 7.25 9.18 -3.01
CA VAL A 74 8.00 8.19 -3.82
C VAL A 74 8.47 8.74 -5.16
N ARG A 75 7.96 9.87 -5.60
CA ARG A 75 8.33 10.49 -6.88
C ARG A 75 9.83 10.77 -6.94
N GLY A 76 10.46 10.33 -8.04
CA GLY A 76 11.88 10.51 -8.28
C GLY A 76 12.76 9.46 -7.61
N ARG A 77 12.19 8.48 -6.93
CA ARG A 77 12.90 7.29 -6.41
C ARG A 77 12.78 6.12 -7.40
N PRO A 78 13.75 5.20 -7.43
CA PRO A 78 13.55 3.94 -8.13
C PRO A 78 12.29 3.26 -7.58
N ARG A 79 11.32 2.95 -8.48
CA ARG A 79 10.00 2.45 -8.05
C ARG A 79 10.10 1.16 -7.23
N GLU A 80 11.03 0.31 -7.60
CA GLU A 80 11.32 -0.98 -6.94
C GLU A 80 11.97 -0.84 -5.56
N SER A 81 12.40 0.36 -5.18
CA SER A 81 13.05 0.61 -3.88
C SER A 81 12.07 0.75 -2.71
N VAL A 82 10.78 0.95 -3.01
CA VAL A 82 9.72 1.14 -2.00
C VAL A 82 8.56 0.21 -2.29
N PHE A 83 8.15 -0.57 -1.29
CA PHE A 83 6.96 -1.42 -1.35
C PHE A 83 5.73 -0.60 -0.96
N VAL A 84 4.88 -0.31 -1.93
CA VAL A 84 3.67 0.50 -1.75
C VAL A 84 2.45 -0.40 -1.63
N ILE A 85 1.71 -0.22 -0.54
CA ILE A 85 0.45 -0.93 -0.25
C ILE A 85 -0.69 0.08 -0.30
N SER A 86 -1.75 -0.21 -1.05
CA SER A 86 -3.02 0.50 -0.95
C SER A 86 -4.19 -0.49 -0.86
N LYS A 87 -5.41 0.02 -0.80
CA LYS A 87 -6.57 -0.78 -0.40
C LYS A 87 -7.75 -0.58 -1.35
N VAL A 88 -8.66 -1.55 -1.35
CA VAL A 88 -9.98 -1.48 -1.95
C VAL A 88 -11.00 -1.34 -0.83
N ASP A 89 -11.62 -0.16 -0.71
CA ASP A 89 -12.47 0.18 0.43
C ASP A 89 -13.92 -0.27 0.28
N HIS A 90 -14.44 -0.24 -0.96
CA HIS A 90 -15.83 -0.59 -1.22
C HIS A 90 -15.94 -2.04 -1.71
N LEU A 91 -16.21 -2.94 -0.77
CA LEU A 91 -16.20 -4.39 -1.02
C LEU A 91 -17.35 -4.87 -1.93
N GLU A 92 -18.39 -4.04 -2.11
CA GLU A 92 -19.56 -4.30 -2.96
C GLU A 92 -19.49 -3.62 -4.35
N ARG A 93 -18.43 -2.84 -4.62
CA ARG A 93 -18.24 -2.12 -5.87
C ARG A 93 -17.18 -2.80 -6.75
N PRO A 94 -17.19 -2.56 -8.07
CA PRO A 94 -16.13 -3.05 -8.95
C PRO A 94 -14.74 -2.64 -8.47
N VAL A 95 -13.81 -3.58 -8.47
CA VAL A 95 -12.43 -3.40 -7.95
C VAL A 95 -11.59 -2.52 -8.89
N GLY A 96 -11.66 -2.76 -10.20
CA GLY A 96 -10.82 -2.08 -11.18
C GLY A 96 -10.86 -0.56 -11.09
N PRO A 97 -12.06 0.09 -11.13
CA PRO A 97 -12.16 1.55 -11.01
C PRO A 97 -11.60 2.11 -9.68
N GLN A 98 -11.67 1.36 -8.58
CA GLN A 98 -11.10 1.78 -7.30
C GLN A 98 -9.57 1.80 -7.35
N ILE A 99 -8.98 0.74 -7.91
CA ILE A 99 -7.53 0.66 -8.14
C ILE A 99 -7.07 1.78 -9.07
N ASP A 100 -7.78 2.03 -10.18
CA ASP A 100 -7.46 3.10 -11.12
C ASP A 100 -7.47 4.47 -10.44
N GLY A 101 -8.48 4.72 -9.60
CA GLY A 101 -8.56 5.94 -8.82
C GLY A 101 -7.39 6.11 -7.84
N SER A 102 -7.01 5.06 -7.14
CA SER A 102 -5.86 5.05 -6.23
C SER A 102 -4.54 5.31 -6.96
N LEU A 103 -4.31 4.61 -8.07
CA LEU A 103 -3.11 4.80 -8.89
C LEU A 103 -3.03 6.22 -9.47
N ALA A 104 -4.16 6.77 -9.92
CA ALA A 104 -4.23 8.15 -10.41
C ALA A 104 -3.87 9.17 -9.32
N ARG A 105 -4.40 9.03 -8.09
CA ARG A 105 -4.06 9.91 -6.96
C ARG A 105 -2.59 9.82 -6.59
N MET A 106 -2.04 8.61 -6.54
CA MET A 106 -0.62 8.42 -6.28
C MET A 106 0.29 8.85 -7.46
N GLY A 107 -0.25 8.96 -8.67
CA GLY A 107 0.55 9.19 -9.88
C GLY A 107 1.49 8.02 -10.18
N LEU A 108 1.04 6.80 -9.92
CA LEU A 108 1.79 5.56 -10.14
C LEU A 108 1.15 4.70 -11.22
N GLU A 109 1.96 3.98 -11.99
CA GLU A 109 1.48 2.98 -12.94
C GLU A 109 1.01 1.70 -12.24
N HIS A 110 1.63 1.37 -11.11
CA HIS A 110 1.28 0.22 -10.27
C HIS A 110 1.65 0.43 -8.80
N ALA A 111 0.94 -0.24 -7.91
CA ALA A 111 1.35 -0.46 -6.52
C ALA A 111 1.96 -1.87 -6.37
N ASP A 112 2.61 -2.16 -5.25
CA ASP A 112 3.11 -3.52 -4.99
C ASP A 112 1.99 -4.44 -4.53
N LEU A 113 1.12 -3.95 -3.67
CA LEU A 113 0.04 -4.74 -3.09
C LEU A 113 -1.25 -3.92 -3.02
N PHE A 114 -2.35 -4.50 -3.48
CA PHE A 114 -3.69 -4.08 -3.11
C PHE A 114 -4.37 -5.12 -2.23
N VAL A 115 -4.98 -4.66 -1.14
CA VAL A 115 -5.76 -5.52 -0.22
C VAL A 115 -7.20 -5.06 -0.14
N PHE A 116 -8.14 -5.98 0.08
CA PHE A 116 -9.47 -5.59 0.55
C PHE A 116 -9.36 -5.01 1.94
N HIS A 117 -9.90 -3.79 2.13
CA HIS A 117 -9.77 -3.05 3.36
C HIS A 117 -10.79 -3.51 4.40
N ASN A 118 -10.29 -3.87 5.58
CA ASN A 118 -11.14 -4.23 6.72
C ASN A 118 -12.17 -5.31 6.37
N LEU A 119 -11.75 -6.36 5.64
CA LEU A 119 -12.59 -7.50 5.34
C LEU A 119 -12.74 -8.36 6.60
N SER A 120 -13.69 -7.99 7.45
CA SER A 120 -13.87 -8.56 8.79
C SER A 120 -15.18 -9.32 8.96
N ASP A 121 -16.04 -9.33 7.93
CA ASP A 121 -17.30 -10.09 7.90
C ASP A 121 -17.12 -11.36 7.07
N PRO A 122 -17.27 -12.57 7.67
CA PRO A 122 -17.19 -13.83 6.94
C PRO A 122 -18.17 -13.94 5.76
N ALA A 123 -19.38 -13.40 5.89
CA ALA A 123 -20.36 -13.42 4.80
C ALA A 123 -19.93 -12.53 3.62
N VAL A 124 -19.22 -11.44 3.88
CA VAL A 124 -18.60 -10.62 2.83
C VAL A 124 -17.44 -11.37 2.19
N PHE A 125 -16.60 -12.00 3.00
CA PHE A 125 -15.51 -12.86 2.50
C PHE A 125 -16.03 -13.93 1.55
N ASP A 126 -17.07 -14.67 1.95
CA ASP A 126 -17.68 -15.69 1.12
C ASP A 126 -18.19 -15.14 -0.22
N ARG A 127 -18.85 -13.98 -0.21
CA ARG A 127 -19.30 -13.34 -1.48
C ARG A 127 -18.13 -12.96 -2.39
N LEU A 128 -17.04 -12.44 -1.82
CA LEU A 128 -15.89 -12.02 -2.61
C LEU A 128 -15.12 -13.19 -3.21
N THR A 129 -15.21 -14.39 -2.61
CA THR A 129 -14.55 -15.62 -3.09
C THR A 129 -15.33 -16.37 -4.17
N HIS A 130 -16.60 -16.03 -4.41
CA HIS A 130 -17.39 -16.64 -5.48
C HIS A 130 -16.78 -16.35 -6.86
N PRO A 131 -16.96 -17.23 -7.85
CA PRO A 131 -16.50 -17.00 -9.22
C PRO A 131 -16.99 -15.66 -9.77
N GLY A 132 -16.09 -14.87 -10.31
CA GLY A 132 -16.35 -13.49 -10.77
C GLY A 132 -16.45 -12.46 -9.64
N GLY A 133 -16.26 -12.86 -8.40
CA GLY A 133 -16.27 -11.99 -7.23
C GLY A 133 -15.04 -11.08 -7.13
N GLY A 134 -14.95 -10.39 -6.01
CA GLY A 134 -13.89 -9.40 -5.80
C GLY A 134 -12.48 -9.96 -5.90
N PHE A 135 -12.25 -11.19 -5.44
CA PHE A 135 -10.93 -11.83 -5.52
C PHE A 135 -10.50 -12.12 -6.96
N ASP A 136 -11.44 -12.48 -7.86
CA ASP A 136 -11.13 -12.66 -9.27
C ASP A 136 -10.81 -11.30 -9.92
N GLN A 137 -11.57 -10.25 -9.58
CA GLN A 137 -11.31 -8.88 -10.08
C GLN A 137 -9.95 -8.35 -9.58
N LEU A 138 -9.58 -8.66 -8.34
CA LEU A 138 -8.26 -8.28 -7.81
C LEU A 138 -7.14 -9.10 -8.49
N ALA A 139 -7.41 -10.36 -8.86
CA ALA A 139 -6.49 -11.15 -9.68
C ALA A 139 -6.35 -10.58 -11.09
N ASP A 140 -7.43 -10.04 -11.68
CA ASP A 140 -7.37 -9.35 -12.96
C ASP A 140 -6.48 -8.10 -12.90
N ALA A 141 -6.55 -7.34 -11.81
CA ALA A 141 -5.66 -6.20 -11.60
C ALA A 141 -4.18 -6.62 -11.55
N VAL A 142 -3.87 -7.77 -10.93
CA VAL A 142 -2.51 -8.34 -10.95
C VAL A 142 -2.11 -8.73 -12.37
N ARG A 143 -2.98 -9.42 -13.11
CA ARG A 143 -2.71 -9.80 -14.51
C ARG A 143 -2.52 -8.60 -15.44
N ALA A 144 -3.24 -7.51 -15.15
CA ALA A 144 -3.12 -6.25 -15.88
C ALA A 144 -1.89 -5.41 -15.48
N GLY A 145 -1.08 -5.88 -14.53
CA GLY A 145 0.12 -5.18 -14.06
C GLY A 145 -0.15 -3.95 -13.19
N ARG A 146 -1.38 -3.76 -12.70
CA ARG A 146 -1.75 -2.63 -11.82
C ARG A 146 -1.27 -2.81 -10.39
N CYS A 147 -1.06 -4.06 -9.97
CA CYS A 147 -0.35 -4.41 -8.75
C CYS A 147 0.40 -5.72 -8.95
N ARG A 148 1.38 -5.95 -8.09
CA ARG A 148 2.20 -7.18 -8.12
C ARG A 148 1.56 -8.28 -7.29
N PHE A 149 0.92 -7.90 -6.20
CA PHE A 149 0.35 -8.80 -5.20
C PHE A 149 -1.05 -8.35 -4.79
N ARG A 150 -1.81 -9.29 -4.27
CA ARG A 150 -3.16 -9.07 -3.74
C ARG A 150 -3.30 -9.70 -2.35
N GLY A 151 -4.22 -9.18 -1.54
CA GLY A 151 -4.43 -9.69 -0.20
C GLY A 151 -5.68 -9.14 0.46
N ILE A 152 -5.75 -9.32 1.76
CA ILE A 152 -6.80 -8.77 2.63
C ILE A 152 -6.18 -8.09 3.84
N SER A 153 -6.90 -7.14 4.43
CA SER A 153 -6.71 -6.71 5.80
C SER A 153 -8.00 -6.97 6.58
N SER A 154 -7.86 -7.41 7.83
CA SER A 154 -9.00 -7.76 8.68
C SER A 154 -8.71 -7.42 10.12
N HIS A 155 -9.76 -7.08 10.87
CA HIS A 155 -9.75 -7.01 12.33
C HIS A 155 -10.37 -8.27 12.96
N HIS A 156 -10.81 -9.23 12.14
CA HIS A 156 -11.40 -10.48 12.60
C HIS A 156 -10.46 -11.66 12.31
N PRO A 157 -9.93 -12.32 13.35
CA PRO A 157 -8.92 -13.37 13.15
C PRO A 157 -9.43 -14.57 12.36
N ASP A 158 -10.73 -14.87 12.40
CA ASP A 158 -11.32 -16.02 11.68
C ASP A 158 -11.43 -15.79 10.17
N VAL A 159 -11.16 -14.58 9.69
CA VAL A 159 -11.12 -14.21 8.26
C VAL A 159 -9.68 -14.27 7.70
N LEU A 160 -8.68 -14.24 8.57
CA LEU A 160 -7.25 -14.29 8.21
C LEU A 160 -6.74 -15.72 8.18
#